data_a2f61f97ca0aa574ce287dbbe3832277
#
_entry.id   a2f61f97ca0aa574ce287dbbe3832277
#
_cell.length_a   1.000
_cell.length_b   1.000
_cell.length_c   1.000
_cell.angle_alpha   90.00
_cell.angle_beta   90.00
_cell.angle_gamma   90.00
#
_symmetry.space_group_name_H-M   'P 1'
#
loop_
_entity.id
_entity.type
_entity.pdbx_description
1 polymer ?
#
loop_
_entity_poly.entity_id
_entity_poly.type
_entity_poly.pdbx_seq_one_letter_code
_entity_poly.pdbx_strand_id
1 'polypeptide(L)'
;MLKFLYENQPKEGSFIPRKLEIKSAKTLLFGSILSGKTSLGLKWCNERKNAFYIDASDLRYNIDFKALCEFVRQQNISALCVDNLKVGPEILPDCDEILLISRQKSLKIAGFESVLLSGLDFEEFIAFSKNSDESTAFAAFMSSGNSLPTALSRELLAYSVFANTSELGLKALSTNCLYESLNFNAIAVFRELKEKSKLSKNALYSEFEALEDKGIIAFARNYDENSRFKRMYFCDFALRKLFVLGKNPRKIIENMVFCELAKTGEQVYFKGEFDFYLPKSRAGVLVLPFLPPELALLRAKKLANDEIKEIIIISNATAKSENLNSCVVRFMSFATFAVGYLE
;
A
#
# COMPACT_ATOMS: atom_id res chain seq x y z
N MET A 1 -9.42 32.23 12.57
CA MET A 1 -8.58 31.03 12.39
C MET A 1 -8.36 30.73 10.89
N LEU A 2 -9.42 30.52 10.08
CA LEU A 2 -9.27 30.20 8.65
C LEU A 2 -8.41 31.23 7.88
N LYS A 3 -8.63 32.54 8.13
CA LYS A 3 -7.80 33.61 7.54
C LYS A 3 -6.31 33.44 7.88
N PHE A 4 -5.99 33.15 9.14
CA PHE A 4 -4.62 32.91 9.58
C PHE A 4 -3.98 31.72 8.87
N LEU A 5 -4.71 30.59 8.74
CA LEU A 5 -4.23 29.41 8.03
C LEU A 5 -4.03 29.68 6.54
N TYR A 6 -4.92 30.44 5.93
CA TYR A 6 -4.82 30.81 4.53
C TYR A 6 -3.62 31.74 4.24
N GLU A 7 -3.35 32.69 5.12
CA GLU A 7 -2.21 33.60 5.01
C GLU A 7 -0.86 32.93 5.35
N ASN A 8 -0.89 31.83 6.11
CA ASN A 8 0.30 31.08 6.57
C ASN A 8 0.30 29.63 6.06
N GLN A 9 0.11 29.47 4.75
CA GLN A 9 0.13 28.13 4.14
C GLN A 9 1.46 27.42 4.35
N PRO A 10 1.46 26.10 4.61
CA PRO A 10 2.68 25.32 4.67
C PRO A 10 3.43 25.42 3.33
N LYS A 11 4.72 25.68 3.42
CA LYS A 11 5.56 25.65 2.22
C LYS A 11 5.85 24.20 1.84
N GLU A 12 5.90 23.95 0.53
CA GLU A 12 6.35 22.68 0.01
C GLU A 12 7.78 22.38 0.50
N GLY A 13 7.95 21.21 1.09
CA GLY A 13 9.27 20.66 1.36
C GLY A 13 9.87 20.00 0.11
N SER A 14 10.94 19.22 0.28
CA SER A 14 11.47 18.38 -0.81
C SER A 14 10.39 17.37 -1.22
N PHE A 15 9.92 17.45 -2.47
CA PHE A 15 8.92 16.56 -3.02
C PHE A 15 9.59 15.45 -3.84
N ILE A 16 9.14 14.22 -3.63
CA ILE A 16 9.52 13.10 -4.46
C ILE A 16 8.48 12.94 -5.57
N PRO A 17 8.87 13.05 -6.83
CA PRO A 17 7.94 12.81 -7.93
C PRO A 17 7.30 11.44 -7.80
N ARG A 18 6.00 11.39 -7.99
CA ARG A 18 5.20 10.17 -8.00
C ARG A 18 4.62 9.98 -9.39
N LYS A 19 4.48 8.72 -9.82
CA LYS A 19 3.80 8.38 -11.06
C LYS A 19 2.31 8.76 -11.04
N LEU A 20 1.73 8.80 -9.83
CA LEU A 20 0.33 9.15 -9.66
C LEU A 20 0.08 10.63 -9.94
N GLU A 21 -0.79 10.92 -10.89
CA GLU A 21 -1.33 12.23 -11.21
C GLU A 21 -2.80 12.35 -10.77
N ILE A 22 -3.16 13.47 -10.16
CA ILE A 22 -4.55 13.80 -9.79
C ILE A 22 -5.19 14.52 -10.97
N LYS A 23 -6.08 13.85 -11.69
CA LYS A 23 -6.70 14.35 -12.94
C LYS A 23 -8.14 14.85 -12.74
N SER A 24 -8.83 14.34 -11.73
CA SER A 24 -10.23 14.70 -11.47
C SER A 24 -10.32 15.97 -10.62
N ALA A 25 -11.27 16.82 -10.95
CA ALA A 25 -11.57 18.03 -10.19
C ALA A 25 -12.03 17.75 -8.75
N LYS A 26 -12.62 16.58 -8.49
CA LYS A 26 -13.02 16.14 -7.15
C LYS A 26 -12.41 14.78 -6.85
N THR A 27 -11.35 14.76 -6.07
CA THR A 27 -10.59 13.56 -5.75
C THR A 27 -10.57 13.28 -4.26
N LEU A 28 -10.87 12.03 -3.88
CA LEU A 28 -10.60 11.49 -2.56
C LEU A 28 -9.33 10.62 -2.64
N LEU A 29 -8.23 11.15 -2.15
CA LEU A 29 -6.94 10.47 -2.09
C LEU A 29 -6.82 9.69 -0.78
N PHE A 30 -6.63 8.40 -0.86
CA PHE A 30 -6.36 7.56 0.30
C PHE A 30 -5.09 6.72 0.09
N GLY A 31 -4.58 6.08 1.14
CA GLY A 31 -3.39 5.25 1.02
C GLY A 31 -2.72 4.94 2.35
N SER A 32 -1.68 4.11 2.28
CA SER A 32 -0.94 3.65 3.45
C SER A 32 -0.30 4.78 4.24
N ILE A 33 0.05 4.48 5.47
CA ILE A 33 0.83 5.38 6.33
C ILE A 33 2.14 5.72 5.60
N LEU A 34 2.53 7.01 5.62
CA LEU A 34 3.78 7.50 5.05
C LEU A 34 3.94 7.30 3.53
N SER A 35 2.85 7.11 2.80
CA SER A 35 2.88 7.04 1.33
C SER A 35 3.13 8.40 0.64
N GLY A 36 3.18 9.51 1.40
CA GLY A 36 3.43 10.85 0.86
C GLY A 36 2.18 11.63 0.46
N LYS A 37 0.98 11.24 0.96
CA LYS A 37 -0.28 11.93 0.65
C LYS A 37 -0.24 13.42 0.96
N THR A 38 0.22 13.79 2.15
CA THR A 38 0.36 15.19 2.57
C THR A 38 1.28 15.97 1.64
N SER A 39 2.45 15.41 1.29
CA SER A 39 3.40 16.04 0.35
C SER A 39 2.78 16.22 -1.04
N LEU A 40 2.02 15.23 -1.51
CA LEU A 40 1.29 15.33 -2.78
C LEU A 40 0.19 16.40 -2.72
N GLY A 41 -0.55 16.50 -1.60
CA GLY A 41 -1.56 17.54 -1.38
C GLY A 41 -0.97 18.94 -1.36
N LEU A 42 0.18 19.14 -0.71
CA LEU A 42 0.88 20.42 -0.68
C LEU A 42 1.39 20.80 -2.08
N LYS A 43 2.02 19.87 -2.80
CA LYS A 43 2.41 20.10 -4.20
C LYS A 43 1.21 20.47 -5.06
N TRP A 44 0.12 19.71 -4.95
CA TRP A 44 -1.12 19.96 -5.69
C TRP A 44 -1.68 21.37 -5.45
N CYS A 45 -1.62 21.88 -4.20
CA CYS A 45 -1.98 23.24 -3.88
C CYS A 45 -1.01 24.28 -4.49
N ASN A 46 0.31 24.02 -4.41
CA ASN A 46 1.32 24.97 -4.90
C ASN A 46 1.31 25.14 -6.42
N GLU A 47 0.83 24.15 -7.16
CA GLU A 47 0.65 24.21 -8.61
C GLU A 47 -0.60 24.96 -9.05
N ARG A 48 -1.46 25.38 -8.11
CA ARG A 48 -2.75 26.04 -8.37
C ARG A 48 -2.78 27.46 -7.87
N LYS A 49 -3.45 28.32 -8.62
CA LYS A 49 -3.70 29.70 -8.19
C LYS A 49 -4.82 29.70 -7.15
N ASN A 50 -4.65 30.54 -6.14
CA ASN A 50 -5.65 30.71 -5.09
C ASN A 50 -6.12 29.40 -4.44
N ALA A 51 -5.14 28.51 -4.12
CA ALA A 51 -5.39 27.27 -3.43
C ALA A 51 -5.36 27.45 -1.91
N PHE A 52 -6.10 26.60 -1.20
CA PHE A 52 -6.11 26.56 0.24
C PHE A 52 -5.89 25.12 0.73
N TYR A 53 -4.83 24.91 1.50
CA TYR A 53 -4.56 23.66 2.21
C TYR A 53 -4.97 23.78 3.67
N ILE A 54 -5.67 22.79 4.21
CA ILE A 54 -6.06 22.69 5.62
C ILE A 54 -5.88 21.27 6.12
N ASP A 55 -5.27 21.12 7.30
CA ASP A 55 -5.06 19.82 7.96
C ASP A 55 -6.17 19.59 9.00
N ALA A 56 -7.06 18.63 8.75
CA ALA A 56 -8.16 18.27 9.64
C ALA A 56 -7.71 17.60 10.95
N SER A 57 -6.45 17.22 11.07
CA SER A 57 -5.88 16.62 12.29
C SER A 57 -5.18 17.62 13.21
N ASP A 58 -5.08 18.88 12.82
CA ASP A 58 -4.44 19.92 13.62
C ASP A 58 -5.23 20.19 14.91
N LEU A 59 -4.60 19.90 16.04
CA LEU A 59 -5.22 20.01 17.37
C LEU A 59 -5.56 21.44 17.78
N ARG A 60 -5.05 22.45 17.08
CA ARG A 60 -5.29 23.88 17.39
C ARG A 60 -6.68 24.33 16.99
N TYR A 61 -7.38 23.57 16.14
CA TYR A 61 -8.73 23.92 15.67
C TYR A 61 -9.54 22.71 15.22
N ASN A 62 -10.86 22.83 15.27
CA ASN A 62 -11.79 21.93 14.61
C ASN A 62 -12.32 22.60 13.35
N ILE A 63 -12.35 21.88 12.25
CA ILE A 63 -12.90 22.37 10.99
C ILE A 63 -14.43 22.44 11.11
N ASP A 64 -14.97 23.65 11.06
CA ASP A 64 -16.38 23.88 10.77
C ASP A 64 -16.55 24.02 9.24
N PHE A 65 -17.13 23.01 8.61
CA PHE A 65 -17.32 23.01 7.16
C PHE A 65 -18.29 24.09 6.68
N LYS A 66 -19.24 24.57 7.51
CA LYS A 66 -20.11 25.70 7.17
C LYS A 66 -19.30 26.99 7.09
N ALA A 67 -18.52 27.27 8.13
CA ALA A 67 -17.59 28.39 8.14
C ALA A 67 -16.54 28.31 7.02
N LEU A 68 -16.08 27.10 6.68
CA LEU A 68 -15.15 26.88 5.56
C LEU A 68 -15.83 27.21 4.21
N CYS A 69 -17.08 26.84 3.99
CA CYS A 69 -17.82 27.19 2.77
C CYS A 69 -17.96 28.72 2.59
N GLU A 70 -18.27 29.42 3.67
CA GLU A 70 -18.38 30.90 3.64
C GLU A 70 -17.00 31.52 3.36
N PHE A 71 -15.96 31.05 3.99
CA PHE A 71 -14.60 31.54 3.82
C PHE A 71 -14.08 31.32 2.39
N VAL A 72 -14.27 30.11 1.83
CA VAL A 72 -13.90 29.77 0.44
C VAL A 72 -14.55 30.74 -0.55
N ARG A 73 -15.86 31.02 -0.37
CA ARG A 73 -16.60 31.97 -1.20
C ARG A 73 -16.07 33.39 -1.05
N GLN A 74 -15.83 33.87 0.19
CA GLN A 74 -15.33 35.22 0.45
C GLN A 74 -13.93 35.48 -0.12
N GLN A 75 -13.06 34.47 -0.11
CA GLN A 75 -11.70 34.58 -0.62
C GLN A 75 -11.58 34.17 -2.09
N ASN A 76 -12.67 33.77 -2.75
CA ASN A 76 -12.71 33.25 -4.13
C ASN A 76 -11.70 32.09 -4.32
N ILE A 77 -11.59 31.18 -3.34
CA ILE A 77 -10.67 30.03 -3.39
C ILE A 77 -11.14 29.08 -4.50
N SER A 78 -10.27 28.83 -5.48
CA SER A 78 -10.59 27.97 -6.62
C SER A 78 -10.20 26.51 -6.38
N ALA A 79 -9.22 26.23 -5.50
CA ALA A 79 -8.76 24.89 -5.19
C ALA A 79 -8.64 24.68 -3.68
N LEU A 80 -9.27 23.63 -3.16
CA LEU A 80 -9.25 23.30 -1.74
C LEU A 80 -8.65 21.92 -1.51
N CYS A 81 -7.66 21.83 -0.63
CA CYS A 81 -7.14 20.55 -0.13
C CYS A 81 -7.44 20.39 1.37
N VAL A 82 -8.18 19.35 1.75
CA VAL A 82 -8.41 18.99 3.15
C VAL A 82 -7.68 17.68 3.45
N ASP A 83 -6.63 17.76 4.25
CA ASP A 83 -5.80 16.60 4.62
C ASP A 83 -6.25 15.95 5.95
N ASN A 84 -5.89 14.68 6.14
CA ASN A 84 -6.18 13.89 7.33
C ASN A 84 -7.68 13.79 7.69
N LEU A 85 -8.56 13.78 6.68
CA LEU A 85 -9.98 13.64 6.87
C LEU A 85 -10.35 12.28 7.45
N LYS A 86 -11.09 12.25 8.56
CA LYS A 86 -11.53 11.02 9.25
C LYS A 86 -12.96 10.63 8.92
N VAL A 87 -13.81 11.62 8.67
CA VAL A 87 -15.24 11.46 8.40
C VAL A 87 -15.60 12.34 7.21
N GLY A 88 -16.49 11.87 6.36
CA GLY A 88 -16.99 12.67 5.24
C GLY A 88 -17.68 13.92 5.73
N PRO A 89 -17.44 15.10 5.12
CA PRO A 89 -18.12 16.32 5.47
C PRO A 89 -19.59 16.26 5.03
N GLU A 90 -20.49 16.82 5.84
CA GLU A 90 -21.91 16.95 5.48
C GLU A 90 -22.14 17.95 4.34
N ILE A 91 -21.30 18.97 4.28
CA ILE A 91 -21.32 20.02 3.28
C ILE A 91 -19.91 20.30 2.78
N LEU A 92 -19.79 20.59 1.50
CA LEU A 92 -18.51 20.93 0.87
C LEU A 92 -18.60 22.33 0.25
N PRO A 93 -17.50 23.08 0.27
CA PRO A 93 -17.43 24.37 -0.44
C PRO A 93 -17.64 24.19 -1.95
N ASP A 94 -18.22 25.21 -2.55
CA ASP A 94 -18.31 25.34 -3.99
C ASP A 94 -17.03 25.97 -4.52
N CYS A 95 -16.13 25.13 -5.06
CA CYS A 95 -14.90 25.55 -5.72
C CYS A 95 -14.57 24.59 -6.88
N ASP A 96 -13.73 25.05 -7.80
CA ASP A 96 -13.46 24.35 -9.06
C ASP A 96 -12.83 22.97 -8.82
N GLU A 97 -11.88 22.90 -7.89
CA GLU A 97 -11.16 21.66 -7.59
C GLU A 97 -11.13 21.38 -6.08
N ILE A 98 -11.39 20.13 -5.69
CA ILE A 98 -11.34 19.68 -4.29
C ILE A 98 -10.53 18.39 -4.20
N LEU A 99 -9.46 18.43 -3.40
CA LEU A 99 -8.69 17.27 -3.00
C LEU A 99 -8.94 16.96 -1.52
N LEU A 100 -9.58 15.84 -1.25
CA LEU A 100 -9.75 15.32 0.11
C LEU A 100 -8.76 14.18 0.33
N ILE A 101 -8.04 14.22 1.45
CA ILE A 101 -7.03 13.22 1.77
C ILE A 101 -7.44 12.48 3.05
N SER A 102 -7.49 11.16 2.98
CA SER A 102 -7.82 10.29 4.11
C SER A 102 -6.82 9.15 4.26
N ARG A 103 -6.76 8.60 5.48
CA ARG A 103 -6.08 7.32 5.74
C ARG A 103 -7.03 6.13 5.64
N GLN A 104 -8.34 6.38 5.59
CA GLN A 104 -9.37 5.34 5.60
C GLN A 104 -9.79 4.99 4.17
N LYS A 105 -9.54 3.75 3.78
CA LYS A 105 -9.95 3.21 2.48
C LYS A 105 -11.49 3.06 2.38
N SER A 106 -12.13 2.82 3.52
CA SER A 106 -13.59 2.67 3.62
C SER A 106 -14.35 3.98 3.40
N LEU A 107 -13.69 5.15 3.59
CA LEU A 107 -14.32 6.44 3.37
C LEU A 107 -14.73 6.58 1.90
N LYS A 108 -16.01 6.90 1.68
CA LYS A 108 -16.57 7.18 0.36
C LYS A 108 -17.32 8.49 0.40
N ILE A 109 -17.13 9.33 -0.59
CA ILE A 109 -17.79 10.63 -0.71
C ILE A 109 -18.42 10.72 -2.09
N ALA A 110 -19.72 10.96 -2.12
CA ALA A 110 -20.46 11.04 -3.38
C ALA A 110 -19.89 12.14 -4.29
N GLY A 111 -19.72 11.83 -5.57
CA GLY A 111 -19.18 12.76 -6.57
C GLY A 111 -17.65 12.91 -6.56
N PHE A 112 -16.92 12.12 -5.74
CA PHE A 112 -15.46 12.12 -5.71
C PHE A 112 -14.91 10.84 -6.34
N GLU A 113 -13.89 11.00 -7.19
CA GLU A 113 -13.06 9.90 -7.64
C GLU A 113 -12.16 9.43 -6.49
N SER A 114 -12.21 8.13 -6.18
CA SER A 114 -11.38 7.53 -5.13
C SER A 114 -10.05 7.06 -5.72
N VAL A 115 -8.96 7.64 -5.28
CA VAL A 115 -7.60 7.37 -5.80
C VAL A 115 -6.71 6.84 -4.68
N LEU A 116 -6.02 5.71 -4.95
CA LEU A 116 -5.08 5.10 -4.00
C LEU A 116 -3.65 5.59 -4.25
N LEU A 117 -3.03 6.18 -3.24
CA LEU A 117 -1.59 6.42 -3.22
C LEU A 117 -0.89 5.35 -2.38
N SER A 118 -0.29 4.37 -3.03
CA SER A 118 0.55 3.36 -2.40
C SER A 118 1.91 3.94 -1.97
N GLY A 119 2.71 3.16 -1.27
CA GLY A 119 4.14 3.43 -1.12
C GLY A 119 4.86 3.51 -2.48
N LEU A 120 6.14 3.87 -2.49
CA LEU A 120 6.93 3.91 -3.72
C LEU A 120 6.93 2.53 -4.39
N ASP A 121 6.81 2.49 -5.71
CA ASP A 121 7.21 1.32 -6.47
C ASP A 121 8.74 1.28 -6.62
N PHE A 122 9.25 0.18 -7.14
CA PHE A 122 10.71 0.03 -7.25
C PHE A 122 11.33 1.03 -8.23
N GLU A 123 10.63 1.39 -9.29
CA GLU A 123 11.09 2.37 -10.27
C GLU A 123 11.10 3.79 -9.68
N GLU A 124 10.02 4.21 -8.98
CA GLU A 124 10.00 5.45 -8.22
C GLU A 124 11.15 5.51 -7.19
N PHE A 125 11.42 4.38 -6.52
CA PHE A 125 12.51 4.27 -5.56
C PHE A 125 13.89 4.43 -6.21
N ILE A 126 14.14 3.81 -7.36
CA ILE A 126 15.40 3.96 -8.11
C ILE A 126 15.57 5.41 -8.54
N ALA A 127 14.55 5.99 -9.16
CA ALA A 127 14.59 7.37 -9.63
C ALA A 127 14.92 8.35 -8.50
N PHE A 128 14.46 8.05 -7.28
CA PHE A 128 14.70 8.87 -6.11
C PHE A 128 16.05 8.62 -5.43
N SER A 129 16.44 7.35 -5.28
CA SER A 129 17.60 6.96 -4.45
C SER A 129 18.94 7.30 -5.08
N LYS A 130 18.96 7.74 -6.36
CA LYS A 130 20.17 8.03 -7.14
C LYS A 130 21.20 6.89 -7.16
N ASN A 131 20.78 5.67 -6.84
CA ASN A 131 21.65 4.50 -6.93
C ASN A 131 21.88 4.16 -8.41
N SER A 132 23.13 4.04 -8.77
CA SER A 132 23.55 3.76 -10.18
C SER A 132 23.54 2.27 -10.51
N ASP A 133 23.38 1.40 -9.53
CA ASP A 133 23.46 -0.06 -9.65
C ASP A 133 22.18 -0.73 -9.16
N GLU A 134 21.60 -1.59 -10.00
CA GLU A 134 20.34 -2.29 -9.73
C GLU A 134 20.41 -3.16 -8.46
N SER A 135 21.52 -3.87 -8.25
CA SER A 135 21.67 -4.75 -7.10
C SER A 135 21.73 -3.97 -5.79
N THR A 136 22.41 -2.84 -5.78
CA THR A 136 22.48 -1.91 -4.64
C THR A 136 21.11 -1.28 -4.39
N ALA A 137 20.41 -0.85 -5.44
CA ALA A 137 19.06 -0.31 -5.35
C ALA A 137 18.07 -1.35 -4.79
N PHE A 138 18.14 -2.59 -5.26
CA PHE A 138 17.31 -3.69 -4.76
C PHE A 138 17.59 -3.97 -3.27
N ALA A 139 18.85 -4.07 -2.87
CA ALA A 139 19.21 -4.28 -1.47
C ALA A 139 18.76 -3.13 -0.56
N ALA A 140 18.89 -1.89 -1.03
CA ALA A 140 18.41 -0.71 -0.35
C ALA A 140 16.87 -0.72 -0.21
N PHE A 141 16.14 -0.99 -1.29
CA PHE A 141 14.68 -1.09 -1.28
C PHE A 141 14.19 -2.19 -0.33
N MET A 142 14.73 -3.40 -0.44
CA MET A 142 14.42 -4.50 0.47
C MET A 142 14.71 -4.14 1.94
N SER A 143 15.69 -3.28 2.18
CA SER A 143 16.09 -2.84 3.51
C SER A 143 15.23 -1.70 4.05
N SER A 144 14.94 -0.68 3.25
CA SER A 144 14.23 0.53 3.69
C SER A 144 12.70 0.38 3.67
N GLY A 145 12.17 -0.48 2.80
CA GLY A 145 10.73 -0.53 2.52
C GLY A 145 10.33 0.40 1.39
N ASN A 146 9.04 0.53 1.16
CA ASN A 146 8.46 1.37 0.12
C ASN A 146 7.86 2.68 0.65
N SER A 147 8.10 3.04 1.91
CA SER A 147 7.86 4.39 2.42
C SER A 147 8.95 5.34 1.96
N LEU A 148 8.66 6.64 1.96
CA LEU A 148 9.60 7.67 1.48
C LEU A 148 10.94 7.62 2.24
N PRO A 149 12.06 7.29 1.59
CA PRO A 149 13.32 6.98 2.28
C PRO A 149 14.00 8.20 2.91
N THR A 150 13.67 9.41 2.47
CA THR A 150 14.29 10.64 2.96
C THR A 150 13.78 11.14 4.30
N ALA A 151 12.60 10.69 4.68
CA ALA A 151 11.97 11.21 5.88
C ALA A 151 12.13 10.28 7.07
N LEU A 152 12.65 9.04 6.88
CA LEU A 152 12.28 8.02 7.81
C LEU A 152 13.44 7.21 8.31
N SER A 153 13.89 7.60 9.49
CA SER A 153 14.43 6.62 10.41
C SER A 153 13.39 5.51 10.65
N ARG A 154 13.84 4.30 10.86
CA ARG A 154 13.01 3.15 11.28
C ARG A 154 12.10 3.49 12.47
N GLU A 155 12.54 4.39 13.32
CA GLU A 155 11.84 4.91 14.49
C GLU A 155 10.59 5.69 14.12
N LEU A 156 10.63 6.51 13.08
CA LEU A 156 9.47 7.28 12.65
C LEU A 156 8.38 6.38 12.03
N LEU A 157 8.78 5.34 11.28
CA LEU A 157 7.86 4.33 10.78
C LEU A 157 7.20 3.58 11.93
N ALA A 158 7.99 3.11 12.91
CA ALA A 158 7.50 2.44 14.10
C ALA A 158 6.54 3.35 14.89
N TYR A 159 6.93 4.59 15.16
CA TYR A 159 6.09 5.57 15.84
C TYR A 159 4.76 5.79 15.10
N SER A 160 4.80 5.96 13.78
CA SER A 160 3.60 6.19 12.99
C SER A 160 2.63 5.01 13.03
N VAL A 161 3.13 3.77 13.03
CA VAL A 161 2.30 2.57 13.15
C VAL A 161 1.71 2.48 14.56
N PHE A 162 2.54 2.64 15.60
CA PHE A 162 2.10 2.53 16.99
C PHE A 162 1.08 3.62 17.36
N ALA A 163 1.28 4.85 16.91
CA ALA A 163 0.35 5.94 17.15
C ALA A 163 -1.01 5.78 16.44
N ASN A 164 -1.08 4.96 15.38
CA ASN A 164 -2.29 4.75 14.57
C ASN A 164 -2.93 3.37 14.75
N THR A 165 -2.38 2.53 15.64
CA THR A 165 -2.87 1.17 15.88
C THR A 165 -3.21 0.99 17.35
N SER A 166 -4.33 0.34 17.63
CA SER A 166 -4.70 -0.02 19.01
C SER A 166 -3.70 -1.02 19.61
N GLU A 167 -3.64 -1.11 20.93
CA GLU A 167 -2.82 -2.12 21.60
C GLU A 167 -3.23 -3.55 21.18
N LEU A 168 -4.53 -3.79 21.01
CA LEU A 168 -5.04 -5.07 20.52
C LEU A 168 -4.59 -5.34 19.07
N GLY A 169 -4.65 -4.35 18.21
CA GLY A 169 -4.17 -4.45 16.82
C GLY A 169 -2.67 -4.77 16.75
N LEU A 170 -1.85 -4.13 17.59
CA LEU A 170 -0.42 -4.43 17.68
C LEU A 170 -0.16 -5.86 18.16
N LYS A 171 -0.87 -6.31 19.19
CA LYS A 171 -0.80 -7.69 19.68
C LYS A 171 -1.24 -8.70 18.60
N ALA A 172 -2.31 -8.39 17.88
CA ALA A 172 -2.81 -9.22 16.80
C ALA A 172 -1.79 -9.36 15.65
N LEU A 173 -1.16 -8.26 15.23
CA LEU A 173 -0.08 -8.28 14.23
C LEU A 173 1.11 -9.09 14.70
N SER A 174 1.61 -8.83 15.92
CA SER A 174 2.75 -9.54 16.49
C SER A 174 2.49 -11.04 16.57
N THR A 175 1.31 -11.44 17.07
CA THR A 175 0.91 -12.85 17.18
C THR A 175 0.78 -13.49 15.80
N ASN A 176 0.14 -12.82 14.83
CA ASN A 176 0.03 -13.36 13.47
C ASN A 176 1.40 -13.55 12.81
N CYS A 177 2.35 -12.66 13.08
CA CYS A 177 3.71 -12.75 12.54
C CYS A 177 4.54 -13.89 13.14
N LEU A 178 4.20 -14.41 14.34
CA LEU A 178 4.84 -15.60 14.89
C LEU A 178 4.54 -16.85 14.06
N TYR A 179 3.35 -16.90 13.49
CA TYR A 179 2.94 -18.03 12.65
C TYR A 179 3.38 -17.81 11.19
N GLU A 180 4.54 -17.43 10.85
CA GLU A 180 5.04 -17.21 9.48
C GLU A 180 4.42 -18.13 8.39
N SER A 181 3.30 -18.75 8.74
CA SER A 181 2.51 -19.60 7.87
C SER A 181 2.00 -18.80 6.68
N LEU A 182 1.95 -19.45 5.54
CA LEU A 182 1.47 -18.87 4.28
C LEU A 182 0.04 -18.34 4.38
N ASN A 183 -0.77 -18.88 5.28
CA ASN A 183 -2.17 -18.52 5.41
C ASN A 183 -2.44 -17.76 6.72
N PHE A 184 -3.10 -16.64 6.60
CA PHE A 184 -3.63 -15.90 7.73
C PHE A 184 -4.67 -16.75 8.49
N ASN A 185 -4.48 -16.89 9.79
CA ASN A 185 -5.37 -17.68 10.64
C ASN A 185 -5.83 -16.88 11.85
N ALA A 186 -6.90 -16.11 11.67
CA ALA A 186 -7.49 -15.31 12.74
C ALA A 186 -7.93 -16.15 13.97
N ILE A 187 -8.29 -17.43 13.77
CA ILE A 187 -8.70 -18.32 14.85
C ILE A 187 -7.50 -18.69 15.72
N ALA A 188 -6.34 -18.98 15.12
CA ALA A 188 -5.11 -19.25 15.86
C ALA A 188 -4.68 -18.01 16.66
N VAL A 189 -4.66 -16.84 16.03
CA VAL A 189 -4.38 -15.57 16.71
C VAL A 189 -5.36 -15.32 17.86
N PHE A 190 -6.65 -15.58 17.65
CA PHE A 190 -7.67 -15.43 18.69
C PHE A 190 -7.42 -16.36 19.89
N ARG A 191 -7.10 -17.63 19.64
CA ARG A 191 -6.83 -18.60 20.73
C ARG A 191 -5.66 -18.15 21.58
N GLU A 192 -4.55 -17.78 20.95
CA GLU A 192 -3.34 -17.31 21.63
C GLU A 192 -3.59 -16.06 22.49
N LEU A 193 -4.31 -15.07 21.94
CA LEU A 193 -4.60 -13.83 22.66
C LEU A 193 -5.65 -13.99 23.75
N LYS A 194 -6.63 -14.89 23.56
CA LYS A 194 -7.69 -15.15 24.52
C LYS A 194 -7.17 -15.77 25.83
N GLU A 195 -6.10 -16.57 25.77
CA GLU A 195 -5.46 -17.13 26.95
C GLU A 195 -4.92 -16.05 27.91
N LYS A 196 -4.57 -14.89 27.36
CA LYS A 196 -3.93 -13.76 28.06
C LYS A 196 -4.87 -12.59 28.36
N SER A 197 -6.08 -12.58 27.80
CA SER A 197 -7.01 -11.44 27.92
C SER A 197 -8.47 -11.84 27.67
N LYS A 198 -9.42 -11.04 28.24
CA LYS A 198 -10.84 -11.15 27.87
C LYS A 198 -11.06 -10.53 26.49
N LEU A 199 -11.02 -11.36 25.46
CA LEU A 199 -11.15 -10.93 24.05
C LEU A 199 -12.36 -11.61 23.39
N SER A 200 -13.16 -10.86 22.62
CA SER A 200 -14.17 -11.42 21.74
C SER A 200 -13.61 -11.64 20.33
N LYS A 201 -14.14 -12.61 19.60
CA LYS A 201 -13.77 -12.83 18.19
C LYS A 201 -14.05 -11.60 17.35
N ASN A 202 -15.21 -10.96 17.56
CA ASN A 202 -15.60 -9.78 16.79
C ASN A 202 -14.63 -8.63 16.99
N ALA A 203 -14.17 -8.39 18.24
CA ALA A 203 -13.17 -7.35 18.49
C ALA A 203 -11.87 -7.61 17.73
N LEU A 204 -11.40 -8.85 17.67
CA LEU A 204 -10.20 -9.19 16.90
C LEU A 204 -10.40 -8.99 15.38
N TYR A 205 -11.54 -9.42 14.83
CA TYR A 205 -11.84 -9.20 13.42
C TYR A 205 -11.92 -7.71 13.08
N SER A 206 -12.59 -6.90 13.91
CA SER A 206 -12.64 -5.45 13.73
C SER A 206 -11.26 -4.79 13.74
N GLU A 207 -10.30 -5.30 14.54
CA GLU A 207 -8.93 -4.82 14.51
C GLU A 207 -8.23 -5.11 13.18
N PHE A 208 -8.38 -6.31 12.63
CA PHE A 208 -7.80 -6.62 11.32
C PHE A 208 -8.44 -5.81 10.19
N GLU A 209 -9.75 -5.58 10.25
CA GLU A 209 -10.45 -4.69 9.31
C GLU A 209 -9.94 -3.24 9.42
N ALA A 210 -9.74 -2.74 10.65
CA ALA A 210 -9.18 -1.42 10.88
C ALA A 210 -7.73 -1.28 10.39
N LEU A 211 -6.91 -2.33 10.53
CA LEU A 211 -5.55 -2.36 10.02
C LEU A 211 -5.52 -2.35 8.48
N GLU A 212 -6.43 -3.09 7.84
CA GLU A 212 -6.59 -3.11 6.38
C GLU A 212 -7.11 -1.75 5.87
N ASP A 213 -8.09 -1.17 6.54
CA ASP A 213 -8.67 0.13 6.19
C ASP A 213 -7.64 1.26 6.25
N LYS A 214 -6.77 1.24 7.26
CA LYS A 214 -5.66 2.22 7.42
C LYS A 214 -4.47 1.96 6.49
N GLY A 215 -4.50 0.92 5.66
CA GLY A 215 -3.40 0.57 4.76
C GLY A 215 -2.12 0.16 5.49
N ILE A 216 -2.22 -0.48 6.65
CA ILE A 216 -1.08 -1.10 7.36
C ILE A 216 -0.84 -2.49 6.79
N ILE A 217 -1.93 -3.24 6.58
CA ILE A 217 -1.92 -4.56 5.96
C ILE A 217 -2.88 -4.61 4.77
N ALA A 218 -2.70 -5.64 3.97
CA ALA A 218 -3.64 -6.04 2.92
C ALA A 218 -3.74 -7.56 2.85
N PHE A 219 -4.83 -8.06 2.28
CA PHE A 219 -5.06 -9.48 2.12
C PHE A 219 -5.15 -9.89 0.65
N ALA A 220 -4.35 -10.88 0.25
CA ALA A 220 -4.66 -11.69 -0.92
C ALA A 220 -5.62 -12.79 -0.52
N ARG A 221 -6.72 -12.95 -1.27
CA ARG A 221 -7.70 -14.02 -1.07
C ARG A 221 -7.34 -15.22 -1.93
N ASN A 222 -7.82 -16.40 -1.55
CA ASN A 222 -7.75 -17.53 -2.46
C ASN A 222 -8.71 -17.29 -3.64
N TYR A 223 -8.27 -17.64 -4.84
CA TYR A 223 -9.08 -17.55 -6.05
C TYR A 223 -10.18 -18.59 -6.09
N ASP A 224 -9.97 -19.75 -5.43
CA ASP A 224 -10.98 -20.80 -5.37
C ASP A 224 -12.16 -20.36 -4.49
N GLU A 225 -13.36 -20.24 -5.05
CA GLU A 225 -14.53 -19.59 -4.47
C GLU A 225 -14.96 -20.13 -3.09
N ASN A 226 -14.67 -21.40 -2.82
CA ASN A 226 -15.06 -22.07 -1.57
C ASN A 226 -14.01 -21.88 -0.44
N SER A 227 -12.90 -21.20 -0.71
CA SER A 227 -11.83 -21.04 0.26
C SER A 227 -11.98 -19.76 1.08
N ARG A 228 -12.01 -19.91 2.41
CA ARG A 228 -11.95 -18.78 3.36
C ARG A 228 -10.53 -18.35 3.70
N PHE A 229 -9.53 -18.98 3.11
CA PHE A 229 -8.13 -18.68 3.39
C PHE A 229 -7.73 -17.33 2.78
N LYS A 230 -6.93 -16.60 3.54
CA LYS A 230 -6.31 -15.33 3.11
C LYS A 230 -4.82 -15.38 3.43
N ARG A 231 -4.02 -14.65 2.68
CA ARG A 231 -2.61 -14.36 3.01
C ARG A 231 -2.50 -12.89 3.38
N MET A 232 -1.85 -12.60 4.49
CA MET A 232 -1.64 -11.24 4.97
C MET A 232 -0.28 -10.71 4.49
N TYR A 233 -0.29 -9.50 3.95
CA TYR A 233 0.89 -8.76 3.53
C TYR A 233 0.89 -7.39 4.19
N PHE A 234 2.07 -6.83 4.45
CA PHE A 234 2.21 -5.45 4.86
C PHE A 234 2.16 -4.54 3.62
N CYS A 235 1.45 -3.42 3.71
CA CYS A 235 1.45 -2.40 2.65
C CYS A 235 2.81 -1.70 2.52
N ASP A 236 3.59 -1.66 3.61
CA ASP A 236 5.03 -1.42 3.58
C ASP A 236 5.75 -2.64 4.15
N PHE A 237 6.51 -3.33 3.30
CA PHE A 237 7.20 -4.57 3.69
C PHE A 237 8.30 -4.36 4.75
N ALA A 238 8.78 -3.14 4.96
CA ALA A 238 9.68 -2.83 6.08
C ALA A 238 9.00 -2.97 7.44
N LEU A 239 7.66 -2.86 7.53
CA LEU A 239 6.90 -3.05 8.76
C LEU A 239 7.09 -4.45 9.35
N ARG A 240 7.34 -5.44 8.50
CA ARG A 240 7.66 -6.80 8.94
C ARG A 240 8.78 -6.82 10.00
N LYS A 241 9.78 -5.95 9.87
CA LYS A 241 10.93 -5.88 10.79
C LYS A 241 10.56 -5.41 12.21
N LEU A 242 9.38 -4.80 12.37
CA LEU A 242 8.89 -4.38 13.69
C LEU A 242 8.29 -5.55 14.47
N PHE A 243 7.79 -6.56 13.78
CA PHE A 243 7.01 -7.66 14.36
C PHE A 243 7.68 -9.03 14.27
N VAL A 244 8.69 -9.19 13.41
CA VAL A 244 9.38 -10.46 13.18
C VAL A 244 10.86 -10.32 13.49
N LEU A 245 11.37 -11.19 14.39
CA LEU A 245 12.78 -11.18 14.79
C LEU A 245 13.69 -11.88 13.76
N GLY A 246 13.14 -12.82 12.99
CA GLY A 246 13.89 -13.58 11.99
C GLY A 246 14.03 -12.87 10.65
N LYS A 247 15.13 -13.13 9.95
CA LYS A 247 15.31 -12.72 8.55
C LYS A 247 14.85 -13.86 7.65
N ASN A 248 13.74 -13.67 6.94
CA ASN A 248 13.30 -14.57 5.87
C ASN A 248 13.25 -13.79 4.55
N PRO A 249 14.36 -13.77 3.77
CA PRO A 249 14.44 -12.97 2.55
C PRO A 249 13.35 -13.35 1.53
N ARG A 250 12.99 -14.62 1.39
CA ARG A 250 11.90 -15.04 0.50
C ARG A 250 10.59 -14.36 0.85
N LYS A 251 10.24 -14.28 2.14
CA LYS A 251 9.00 -13.63 2.60
C LYS A 251 9.02 -12.12 2.41
N ILE A 252 10.18 -11.49 2.50
CA ILE A 252 10.33 -10.07 2.19
C ILE A 252 10.09 -9.85 0.70
N ILE A 253 10.75 -10.63 -0.17
CA ILE A 253 10.57 -10.54 -1.63
C ILE A 253 9.12 -10.85 -2.04
N GLU A 254 8.48 -11.85 -1.42
CA GLU A 254 7.07 -12.17 -1.64
C GLU A 254 6.18 -10.96 -1.31
N ASN A 255 6.43 -10.28 -0.19
CA ASN A 255 5.68 -9.05 0.16
C ASN A 255 5.99 -7.89 -0.81
N MET A 256 7.23 -7.75 -1.27
CA MET A 256 7.61 -6.75 -2.28
C MET A 256 6.83 -6.98 -3.59
N VAL A 257 6.79 -8.23 -4.08
CA VAL A 257 6.03 -8.63 -5.27
C VAL A 257 4.53 -8.32 -5.09
N PHE A 258 3.96 -8.63 -3.91
CA PHE A 258 2.58 -8.26 -3.60
C PHE A 258 2.35 -6.75 -3.72
N CYS A 259 3.26 -5.93 -3.18
CA CYS A 259 3.13 -4.47 -3.23
C CYS A 259 3.18 -3.95 -4.66
N GLU A 260 4.02 -4.50 -5.53
CA GLU A 260 4.06 -4.13 -6.95
C GLU A 260 2.77 -4.55 -7.67
N LEU A 261 2.34 -5.80 -7.51
CA LEU A 261 1.09 -6.30 -8.12
C LEU A 261 -0.14 -5.50 -7.69
N ALA A 262 -0.21 -5.09 -6.41
CA ALA A 262 -1.34 -4.33 -5.88
C ALA A 262 -1.50 -2.94 -6.53
N LYS A 263 -0.48 -2.42 -7.20
CA LYS A 263 -0.50 -1.12 -7.91
C LYS A 263 -1.04 -1.21 -9.33
N THR A 264 -1.06 -2.39 -9.93
CA THR A 264 -1.58 -2.60 -11.29
C THR A 264 -3.08 -2.35 -11.42
N GLY A 265 -3.79 -2.19 -10.29
CA GLY A 265 -5.24 -2.06 -10.26
C GLY A 265 -5.99 -3.38 -10.49
N GLU A 266 -5.28 -4.47 -10.73
CA GLU A 266 -5.85 -5.81 -10.78
C GLU A 266 -5.98 -6.40 -9.37
N GLN A 267 -7.07 -7.11 -9.10
CA GLN A 267 -7.22 -7.83 -7.83
C GLN A 267 -6.24 -9.00 -7.78
N VAL A 268 -5.36 -8.98 -6.77
CA VAL A 268 -4.37 -10.03 -6.54
C VAL A 268 -4.96 -11.14 -5.69
N TYR A 269 -4.86 -12.37 -6.19
CA TYR A 269 -5.25 -13.60 -5.49
C TYR A 269 -4.04 -14.50 -5.28
N PHE A 270 -4.21 -15.61 -4.57
CA PHE A 270 -3.37 -16.80 -4.70
C PHE A 270 -4.24 -17.97 -5.15
N LYS A 271 -3.65 -18.96 -5.83
CA LYS A 271 -4.37 -20.14 -6.35
C LYS A 271 -3.47 -21.37 -6.28
N GLY A 272 -3.92 -22.40 -5.58
CA GLY A 272 -3.13 -23.62 -5.43
C GLY A 272 -1.73 -23.36 -4.88
N GLU A 273 -0.70 -23.75 -5.62
CA GLU A 273 0.71 -23.56 -5.26
C GLU A 273 1.31 -22.24 -5.74
N PHE A 274 0.58 -21.42 -6.53
CA PHE A 274 1.04 -20.08 -6.90
C PHE A 274 1.07 -19.16 -5.68
N ASP A 275 2.12 -18.38 -5.55
CA ASP A 275 2.20 -17.33 -4.54
C ASP A 275 1.18 -16.24 -4.85
N PHE A 276 1.05 -15.86 -6.13
CA PHE A 276 0.00 -14.95 -6.60
C PHE A 276 -0.64 -15.44 -7.89
N TYR A 277 -1.89 -15.03 -8.10
CA TYR A 277 -2.66 -15.28 -9.30
C TYR A 277 -3.41 -14.03 -9.75
N LEU A 278 -3.30 -13.70 -11.02
CA LEU A 278 -3.90 -12.55 -11.67
C LEU A 278 -4.95 -13.05 -12.67
N PRO A 279 -6.25 -12.96 -12.36
CA PRO A 279 -7.31 -13.58 -13.17
C PRO A 279 -7.45 -12.96 -14.55
N LYS A 280 -7.28 -11.64 -14.70
CA LYS A 280 -7.45 -10.95 -16.00
C LYS A 280 -6.41 -11.39 -17.01
N SER A 281 -5.14 -11.40 -16.58
CA SER A 281 -4.02 -11.86 -17.41
C SER A 281 -3.89 -13.38 -17.45
N ARG A 282 -4.58 -14.11 -16.55
CA ARG A 282 -4.45 -15.55 -16.32
C ARG A 282 -3.00 -15.94 -16.02
N ALA A 283 -2.31 -15.10 -15.25
CA ALA A 283 -0.91 -15.28 -14.88
C ALA A 283 -0.76 -15.80 -13.45
N GLY A 284 0.04 -16.85 -13.29
CA GLY A 284 0.49 -17.35 -11.99
C GLY A 284 1.89 -16.84 -11.65
N VAL A 285 2.12 -16.37 -10.44
CA VAL A 285 3.44 -15.88 -9.99
C VAL A 285 3.99 -16.79 -8.90
N LEU A 286 5.25 -17.20 -9.07
CA LEU A 286 6.02 -18.00 -8.12
C LEU A 286 7.24 -17.18 -7.65
N VAL A 287 7.38 -16.98 -6.35
CA VAL A 287 8.52 -16.28 -5.74
C VAL A 287 9.54 -17.30 -5.24
N LEU A 288 10.53 -17.58 -6.07
CA LEU A 288 11.52 -18.66 -5.86
C LEU A 288 12.98 -18.16 -5.96
N PRO A 289 13.39 -17.12 -5.17
CA PRO A 289 14.66 -16.45 -5.35
C PRO A 289 15.88 -17.33 -5.12
N PHE A 290 15.73 -18.43 -4.38
CA PHE A 290 16.84 -19.31 -3.99
C PHE A 290 16.73 -20.70 -4.60
N LEU A 291 15.72 -20.96 -5.42
CA LEU A 291 15.56 -22.28 -6.06
C LEU A 291 16.36 -22.32 -7.38
N PRO A 292 17.14 -23.39 -7.64
CA PRO A 292 17.77 -23.57 -8.95
C PRO A 292 16.77 -23.50 -10.10
N PRO A 293 17.14 -22.87 -11.24
CA PRO A 293 16.22 -22.66 -12.35
C PRO A 293 15.56 -23.95 -12.88
N GLU A 294 16.30 -25.05 -12.89
CA GLU A 294 15.81 -26.37 -13.36
C GLU A 294 14.69 -26.90 -12.46
N LEU A 295 14.83 -26.74 -11.14
CA LEU A 295 13.81 -27.14 -10.18
C LEU A 295 12.61 -26.20 -10.19
N ALA A 296 12.84 -24.90 -10.39
CA ALA A 296 11.78 -23.93 -10.55
C ALA A 296 10.95 -24.20 -11.81
N LEU A 297 11.61 -24.57 -12.93
CA LEU A 297 10.95 -24.97 -14.16
C LEU A 297 10.14 -26.26 -13.99
N LEU A 298 10.68 -27.26 -13.30
CA LEU A 298 9.94 -28.50 -13.00
C LEU A 298 8.68 -28.21 -12.19
N ARG A 299 8.74 -27.29 -11.26
CA ARG A 299 7.57 -26.84 -10.49
C ARG A 299 6.57 -26.14 -11.38
N ALA A 300 7.01 -25.21 -12.24
CA ALA A 300 6.14 -24.54 -13.20
C ALA A 300 5.45 -25.53 -14.15
N LYS A 301 6.18 -26.52 -14.66
CA LYS A 301 5.61 -27.58 -15.53
C LYS A 301 4.47 -28.35 -14.87
N LYS A 302 4.56 -28.61 -13.56
CA LYS A 302 3.47 -29.29 -12.82
C LYS A 302 2.24 -28.43 -12.63
N LEU A 303 2.39 -27.09 -12.65
CA LEU A 303 1.32 -26.14 -12.44
C LEU A 303 0.71 -25.63 -13.73
N ALA A 304 1.40 -25.80 -14.86
CA ALA A 304 0.93 -25.42 -16.18
C ALA A 304 -0.33 -26.23 -16.56
N ASN A 305 -1.38 -25.53 -16.94
CA ASN A 305 -2.63 -26.10 -17.45
C ASN A 305 -3.30 -25.08 -18.39
N ASP A 306 -4.40 -25.44 -19.03
CA ASP A 306 -5.08 -24.62 -20.04
C ASP A 306 -5.72 -23.33 -19.46
N GLU A 307 -5.89 -23.24 -18.13
CA GLU A 307 -6.40 -22.05 -17.47
C GLU A 307 -5.30 -20.98 -17.29
N ILE A 308 -4.03 -21.38 -17.30
CA ILE A 308 -2.88 -20.51 -17.05
C ILE A 308 -2.21 -20.18 -18.38
N LYS A 309 -2.19 -18.91 -18.74
CA LYS A 309 -1.50 -18.43 -19.96
C LYS A 309 -0.02 -18.17 -19.73
N GLU A 310 0.32 -17.76 -18.50
CA GLU A 310 1.67 -17.38 -18.18
C GLU A 310 2.04 -17.78 -16.74
N ILE A 311 3.26 -18.22 -16.54
CA ILE A 311 3.85 -18.44 -15.22
C ILE A 311 5.10 -17.57 -15.08
N ILE A 312 5.08 -16.64 -14.15
CA ILE A 312 6.18 -15.74 -13.83
C ILE A 312 6.93 -16.30 -12.63
N ILE A 313 8.23 -16.52 -12.79
CA ILE A 313 9.12 -17.01 -11.73
C ILE A 313 10.06 -15.87 -11.34
N ILE A 314 9.84 -15.31 -10.15
CA ILE A 314 10.74 -14.33 -9.57
C ILE A 314 11.92 -15.07 -8.94
N SER A 315 13.08 -14.94 -9.54
CA SER A 315 14.30 -15.64 -9.14
C SER A 315 15.54 -14.78 -9.34
N ASN A 316 16.68 -15.23 -8.83
CA ASN A 316 17.97 -14.58 -9.09
C ASN A 316 18.62 -15.08 -10.40
N ALA A 317 17.90 -15.90 -11.19
CA ALA A 317 18.38 -16.38 -12.48
C ALA A 317 18.34 -15.29 -13.55
N THR A 318 19.15 -15.45 -14.57
CA THR A 318 19.11 -14.60 -15.77
C THR A 318 17.73 -14.68 -16.42
N ALA A 319 17.24 -13.56 -16.89
CA ALA A 319 15.94 -13.47 -17.56
C ALA A 319 15.92 -14.41 -18.78
N LYS A 320 14.95 -15.30 -18.80
CA LYS A 320 14.67 -16.23 -19.92
C LYS A 320 13.20 -16.56 -19.99
N SER A 321 12.75 -16.98 -21.15
CA SER A 321 11.40 -17.51 -21.35
C SER A 321 11.41 -18.87 -21.98
N GLU A 322 10.49 -19.74 -21.57
CA GLU A 322 10.28 -21.08 -22.14
C GLU A 322 8.81 -21.28 -22.46
N ASN A 323 8.51 -21.83 -23.62
CA ASN A 323 7.15 -22.15 -24.02
C ASN A 323 6.81 -23.58 -23.59
N LEU A 324 5.73 -23.75 -22.86
CA LEU A 324 5.17 -25.02 -22.43
C LEU A 324 3.78 -25.17 -23.05
N ASN A 325 3.65 -25.88 -24.17
CA ASN A 325 2.37 -26.12 -24.86
C ASN A 325 1.46 -24.87 -24.90
N SER A 326 0.53 -24.72 -23.92
CA SER A 326 -0.42 -23.61 -23.83
C SER A 326 0.01 -22.46 -22.90
N CYS A 327 1.18 -22.57 -22.27
CA CYS A 327 1.64 -21.63 -21.23
C CYS A 327 3.06 -21.14 -21.50
N VAL A 328 3.32 -19.88 -21.24
CA VAL A 328 4.67 -19.27 -21.30
C VAL A 328 5.22 -19.19 -19.87
N VAL A 329 6.43 -19.71 -19.65
CA VAL A 329 7.14 -19.55 -18.38
C VAL A 329 8.23 -18.50 -18.54
N ARG A 330 8.18 -17.45 -17.71
CA ARG A 330 9.20 -16.39 -17.70
C ARG A 330 9.95 -16.40 -16.38
N PHE A 331 11.27 -16.44 -16.47
CA PHE A 331 12.17 -16.20 -15.34
C PHE A 331 12.61 -14.74 -15.38
N MET A 332 12.55 -14.07 -14.25
CA MET A 332 13.04 -12.71 -14.13
C MET A 332 13.45 -12.36 -12.70
N SER A 333 14.35 -11.39 -12.57
CA SER A 333 14.66 -10.79 -11.28
C SER A 333 13.46 -9.98 -10.75
N PHE A 334 13.46 -9.66 -9.47
CA PHE A 334 12.46 -8.74 -8.93
C PHE A 334 12.51 -7.38 -9.64
N ALA A 335 13.71 -6.87 -9.93
CA ALA A 335 13.88 -5.58 -10.59
C ALA A 335 13.32 -5.59 -12.02
N THR A 336 13.64 -6.63 -12.81
CA THR A 336 13.06 -6.81 -14.15
C THR A 336 11.54 -6.93 -14.11
N PHE A 337 11.00 -7.61 -13.10
CA PHE A 337 9.55 -7.73 -12.90
C PHE A 337 8.91 -6.37 -12.60
N ALA A 338 9.48 -5.62 -11.66
CA ALA A 338 8.88 -4.38 -11.17
C ALA A 338 8.97 -3.22 -12.18
N VAL A 339 10.05 -3.16 -12.99
CA VAL A 339 10.30 -2.06 -13.92
C VAL A 339 9.87 -2.39 -15.35
N GLY A 340 9.98 -3.62 -15.79
CA GLY A 340 9.81 -3.95 -17.21
C GLY A 340 8.64 -4.87 -17.55
N TYR A 341 7.99 -5.47 -16.57
CA TYR A 341 6.89 -6.41 -16.83
C TYR A 341 5.51 -5.82 -16.48
N LEU A 342 5.44 -4.94 -15.48
CA LEU A 342 4.19 -4.37 -14.99
C LEU A 342 3.76 -3.09 -15.75
N GLU A 343 4.56 -2.62 -16.68
CA GLU A 343 4.20 -1.58 -17.65
C GLU A 343 3.32 -2.18 -18.77
#